data_c454e4ce9334df8eb44defaa0fc271bc
#
_entry.id   c454e4ce9334df8eb44defaa0fc271bc
#
_cell.length_a   1.000
_cell.length_b   1.000
_cell.length_c   1.000
_cell.angle_alpha   90.00
_cell.angle_beta   90.00
_cell.angle_gamma   90.00
#
_symmetry.space_group_name_H-M   'P 1'
#
loop_
_entity.id
_entity.type
_entity.pdbx_description
1 polymer ?
#
loop_
_entity_poly.entity_id
_entity_poly.type
_entity_poly.pdbx_seq_one_letter_code
_entity_poly.pdbx_strand_id
1 'polypeptide(L)'
;MRALIVALPLLAFLPACNLAPYTKADVAAVDMNGATASLEALRASAREVLAGYDALLAPDADLRAGYKAFAASADGFDGKVEGVKRAIDSVEKSTAVYLETYAATRESIKNQDLRAAMFVRKESIERQIADTKVELSGLLAATDSMARELRDLRLFFGANLNAQAVGQASAVGDTIRGCLANIEASVD
;
A
#
# COMPACT_ATOMS: atom_id res chain seq x y z
N MET A 1 -11.84 -11.37 3.79
CA MET A 1 -10.96 -10.30 3.38
C MET A 1 -10.70 -10.41 1.89
N ARG A 2 -11.61 -9.81 1.08
CA ARG A 2 -11.61 -9.90 -0.41
C ARG A 2 -11.89 -8.53 -1.04
N ALA A 3 -11.58 -7.43 -0.34
CA ALA A 3 -12.10 -6.11 -0.68
C ALA A 3 -11.27 -5.34 -1.71
N LEU A 4 -9.95 -5.51 -1.75
CA LEU A 4 -9.09 -4.70 -2.63
C LEU A 4 -9.19 -5.09 -4.12
N ILE A 5 -9.43 -6.37 -4.41
CA ILE A 5 -9.53 -6.87 -5.80
C ILE A 5 -10.92 -6.61 -6.42
N VAL A 6 -11.97 -6.42 -5.62
CA VAL A 6 -13.36 -6.26 -6.10
C VAL A 6 -13.66 -4.82 -6.55
N ALA A 7 -12.88 -3.82 -6.15
CA ALA A 7 -13.11 -2.42 -6.54
C ALA A 7 -12.77 -2.12 -8.02
N LEU A 8 -11.92 -2.92 -8.66
CA LEU A 8 -11.42 -2.68 -10.02
C LEU A 8 -12.45 -2.89 -11.17
N PRO A 9 -13.39 -3.86 -11.15
CA PRO A 9 -14.26 -4.07 -12.30
C PRO A 9 -15.42 -3.09 -12.42
N LEU A 10 -15.68 -2.24 -11.42
CA LEU A 10 -16.87 -1.39 -11.40
C LEU A 10 -16.76 -0.10 -12.22
N LEU A 11 -15.55 0.30 -12.63
CA LEU A 11 -15.33 1.47 -13.50
C LEU A 11 -15.42 1.15 -15.00
N ALA A 12 -15.43 -0.14 -15.39
CA ALA A 12 -15.33 -0.57 -16.79
C ALA A 12 -16.65 -0.58 -17.59
N PHE A 13 -17.81 -0.26 -17.01
CA PHE A 13 -19.10 -0.35 -17.66
C PHE A 13 -19.87 0.98 -17.73
N LEU A 14 -19.36 1.96 -18.49
CA LEU A 14 -20.15 3.14 -18.84
C LEU A 14 -20.21 3.33 -20.37
N PRO A 15 -21.41 3.41 -21.01
CA PRO A 15 -21.52 3.70 -22.43
C PRO A 15 -21.15 5.16 -22.73
N ALA A 16 -20.46 5.35 -23.82
CA ALA A 16 -19.86 6.60 -24.28
C ALA A 16 -20.89 7.64 -24.70
N CYS A 17 -21.17 8.65 -23.86
CA CYS A 17 -21.79 9.93 -24.26
C CYS A 17 -21.51 11.02 -23.24
N ASN A 18 -20.33 11.47 -23.09
CA ASN A 18 -19.78 12.76 -22.67
C ASN A 18 -18.37 12.54 -22.11
N LEU A 19 -17.35 13.01 -22.81
CA LEU A 19 -15.95 12.60 -22.62
C LEU A 19 -15.34 13.02 -21.26
N ALA A 20 -15.84 14.07 -20.62
CA ALA A 20 -15.20 14.61 -19.40
C ALA A 20 -15.28 13.69 -18.16
N PRO A 21 -16.41 13.05 -17.81
CA PRO A 21 -16.46 12.11 -16.67
C PRO A 21 -15.63 10.86 -16.90
N TYR A 22 -15.53 10.38 -18.15
CA TYR A 22 -14.75 9.18 -18.51
C TYR A 22 -13.27 9.39 -18.35
N THR A 23 -12.74 10.52 -18.84
CA THR A 23 -11.32 10.82 -18.68
C THR A 23 -10.90 10.93 -17.22
N LYS A 24 -11.78 11.40 -16.33
CA LYS A 24 -11.50 11.44 -14.89
C LYS A 24 -11.61 10.07 -14.23
N ALA A 25 -12.56 9.24 -14.66
CA ALA A 25 -12.65 7.85 -14.24
C ALA A 25 -11.42 7.04 -14.67
N ASP A 26 -10.95 7.25 -15.90
CA ASP A 26 -9.74 6.59 -16.42
C ASP A 26 -8.50 6.98 -15.62
N VAL A 27 -8.34 8.27 -15.28
CA VAL A 27 -7.23 8.72 -14.44
C VAL A 27 -7.29 8.07 -13.07
N ALA A 28 -8.45 8.06 -12.41
CA ALA A 28 -8.61 7.39 -11.12
C ALA A 28 -8.31 5.90 -11.19
N ALA A 29 -8.72 5.22 -12.27
CA ALA A 29 -8.43 3.80 -12.49
C ALA A 29 -6.92 3.53 -12.68
N VAL A 30 -6.22 4.39 -13.43
CA VAL A 30 -4.77 4.31 -13.62
C VAL A 30 -4.05 4.49 -12.29
N ASP A 31 -4.46 5.48 -11.47
CA ASP A 31 -3.86 5.71 -10.16
C ASP A 31 -4.11 4.54 -9.20
N MET A 32 -5.31 3.93 -9.21
CA MET A 32 -5.64 2.74 -8.43
C MET A 32 -4.75 1.54 -8.83
N ASN A 33 -4.56 1.31 -10.13
CA ASN A 33 -3.65 0.27 -10.62
C ASN A 33 -2.20 0.53 -10.20
N GLY A 34 -1.77 1.79 -10.25
CA GLY A 34 -0.45 2.22 -9.77
C GLY A 34 -0.27 1.99 -8.26
N ALA A 35 -1.31 2.24 -7.47
CA ALA A 35 -1.31 1.97 -6.03
C ALA A 35 -1.22 0.47 -5.75
N THR A 36 -1.99 -0.36 -6.45
CA THR A 36 -1.91 -1.83 -6.33
C THR A 36 -0.51 -2.33 -6.66
N ALA A 37 0.10 -1.87 -7.76
CA ALA A 37 1.48 -2.23 -8.10
C ALA A 37 2.50 -1.79 -7.03
N SER A 38 2.28 -0.63 -6.40
CA SER A 38 3.13 -0.14 -5.31
C SER A 38 3.00 -0.99 -4.04
N LEU A 39 1.79 -1.46 -3.73
CA LEU A 39 1.52 -2.36 -2.61
C LEU A 39 2.19 -3.73 -2.82
N GLU A 40 2.10 -4.29 -4.01
CA GLU A 40 2.78 -5.54 -4.37
C GLU A 40 4.31 -5.40 -4.28
N ALA A 41 4.85 -4.27 -4.73
CA ALA A 41 6.28 -4.00 -4.62
C ALA A 41 6.73 -3.82 -3.16
N LEU A 42 5.88 -3.24 -2.30
CA LEU A 42 6.12 -3.14 -0.86
C LEU A 42 6.13 -4.53 -0.22
N ARG A 43 5.14 -5.38 -0.53
CA ARG A 43 5.06 -6.76 -0.04
C ARG A 43 6.29 -7.58 -0.42
N ALA A 44 6.72 -7.49 -1.68
CA ALA A 44 7.94 -8.17 -2.14
C ALA A 44 9.17 -7.67 -1.38
N SER A 45 9.31 -6.35 -1.20
CA SER A 45 10.44 -5.76 -0.47
C SER A 45 10.45 -6.15 1.02
N ALA A 46 9.29 -6.25 1.67
CA ALA A 46 9.17 -6.72 3.05
C ALA A 46 9.67 -8.17 3.20
N ARG A 47 9.35 -9.05 2.23
CA ARG A 47 9.88 -10.42 2.19
C ARG A 47 11.38 -10.47 1.98
N GLU A 48 11.92 -9.63 1.11
CA GLU A 48 13.37 -9.53 0.87
C GLU A 48 14.12 -9.10 2.13
N VAL A 49 13.58 -8.12 2.86
CA VAL A 49 14.15 -7.67 4.13
C VAL A 49 14.16 -8.79 5.15
N LEU A 50 13.05 -9.51 5.31
CA LEU A 50 12.98 -10.64 6.24
C LEU A 50 13.97 -11.75 5.86
N ALA A 51 14.06 -12.09 4.57
CA ALA A 51 15.02 -13.08 4.09
C ALA A 51 16.47 -12.66 4.35
N GLY A 52 16.80 -11.38 4.14
CA GLY A 52 18.11 -10.81 4.46
C GLY A 52 18.42 -10.82 5.95
N TYR A 53 17.42 -10.56 6.78
CA TYR A 53 17.52 -10.63 8.23
C TYR A 53 17.74 -12.09 8.70
N ASP A 54 16.95 -13.05 8.21
CA ASP A 54 17.09 -14.46 8.56
C ASP A 54 18.45 -15.03 8.10
N ALA A 55 18.95 -14.60 6.94
CA ALA A 55 20.28 -14.97 6.47
C ALA A 55 21.40 -14.42 7.38
N LEU A 56 21.22 -13.21 7.95
CA LEU A 56 22.16 -12.64 8.90
C LEU A 56 22.19 -13.41 10.22
N LEU A 57 21.08 -14.04 10.62
CA LEU A 57 20.95 -14.85 11.83
C LEU A 57 21.46 -16.29 11.67
N ALA A 58 21.79 -16.73 10.46
CA ALA A 58 22.25 -18.09 10.20
C ALA A 58 23.56 -18.38 10.97
N PRO A 59 23.76 -19.62 11.50
CA PRO A 59 24.88 -19.95 12.38
C PRO A 59 26.27 -19.72 11.78
N ASP A 60 26.40 -19.90 10.47
CA ASP A 60 27.67 -19.77 9.73
C ASP A 60 27.70 -18.54 8.83
N ALA A 61 26.90 -17.52 9.12
CA ALA A 61 26.80 -16.32 8.30
C ALA A 61 28.09 -15.50 8.31
N ASP A 62 28.51 -15.04 7.15
CA ASP A 62 29.43 -13.90 7.07
C ASP A 62 28.67 -12.63 7.51
N LEU A 63 28.87 -12.28 8.80
CA LEU A 63 28.14 -11.16 9.42
C LEU A 63 28.29 -9.85 8.67
N ARG A 64 29.47 -9.58 8.07
CA ARG A 64 29.71 -8.32 7.34
C ARG A 64 28.96 -8.31 6.02
N ALA A 65 29.03 -9.39 5.25
CA ALA A 65 28.30 -9.53 4.00
C ALA A 65 26.77 -9.55 4.23
N GLY A 66 26.33 -10.33 5.23
CA GLY A 66 24.92 -10.42 5.65
C GLY A 66 24.36 -9.07 6.08
N TYR A 67 25.08 -8.33 6.92
CA TYR A 67 24.65 -6.99 7.34
C TYR A 67 24.54 -6.02 6.18
N LYS A 68 25.51 -6.03 5.25
CA LYS A 68 25.48 -5.17 4.05
C LYS A 68 24.23 -5.48 3.20
N ALA A 69 23.93 -6.74 3.00
CA ALA A 69 22.75 -7.17 2.24
C ALA A 69 21.44 -6.76 2.96
N PHE A 70 21.33 -7.04 4.25
CA PHE A 70 20.21 -6.63 5.09
C PHE A 70 20.00 -5.11 5.08
N ALA A 71 21.05 -4.33 5.28
CA ALA A 71 20.96 -2.87 5.27
C ALA A 71 20.48 -2.33 3.92
N ALA A 72 20.95 -2.89 2.80
CA ALA A 72 20.52 -2.50 1.46
C ALA A 72 19.04 -2.83 1.21
N SER A 73 18.55 -4.02 1.66
CA SER A 73 17.14 -4.38 1.54
C SER A 73 16.25 -3.49 2.42
N ALA A 74 16.70 -3.13 3.63
CA ALA A 74 15.98 -2.22 4.52
C ALA A 74 15.87 -0.80 3.93
N ASP A 75 16.93 -0.28 3.30
CA ASP A 75 16.87 0.99 2.56
C ASP A 75 15.89 0.90 1.37
N GLY A 76 15.89 -0.21 0.67
CA GLY A 76 14.94 -0.49 -0.41
C GLY A 76 13.49 -0.47 0.08
N PHE A 77 13.22 -1.06 1.26
CA PHE A 77 11.91 -1.07 1.88
C PHE A 77 11.41 0.34 2.21
N ASP A 78 12.24 1.18 2.85
CA ASP A 78 11.89 2.58 3.13
C ASP A 78 11.45 3.32 1.84
N GLY A 79 12.16 3.10 0.74
CA GLY A 79 11.80 3.66 -0.57
C GLY A 79 10.44 3.17 -1.09
N LYS A 80 10.07 1.91 -0.84
CA LYS A 80 8.75 1.35 -1.22
C LYS A 80 7.64 1.91 -0.34
N VAL A 81 7.88 2.10 0.97
CA VAL A 81 6.93 2.75 1.88
C VAL A 81 6.54 4.14 1.36
N GLU A 82 7.53 4.96 1.02
CA GLU A 82 7.28 6.30 0.47
C GLU A 82 6.61 6.25 -0.92
N GLY A 83 6.88 5.21 -1.71
CA GLY A 83 6.19 4.94 -2.97
C GLY A 83 4.70 4.71 -2.77
N VAL A 84 4.33 3.85 -1.80
CA VAL A 84 2.93 3.55 -1.46
C VAL A 84 2.21 4.80 -0.96
N LYS A 85 2.82 5.58 -0.05
CA LYS A 85 2.23 6.84 0.45
C LYS A 85 1.88 7.79 -0.69
N ARG A 86 2.81 7.99 -1.64
CA ARG A 86 2.55 8.84 -2.82
C ARG A 86 1.46 8.28 -3.73
N ALA A 87 1.41 6.97 -3.92
CA ALA A 87 0.39 6.33 -4.73
C ALA A 87 -1.01 6.48 -4.11
N ILE A 88 -1.13 6.32 -2.79
CA ILE A 88 -2.39 6.55 -2.06
C ILE A 88 -2.84 8.01 -2.20
N ASP A 89 -1.93 8.97 -2.03
CA ASP A 89 -2.22 10.41 -2.20
C ASP A 89 -2.69 10.74 -3.63
N SER A 90 -2.12 10.10 -4.65
CA SER A 90 -2.57 10.23 -6.04
C SER A 90 -3.99 9.70 -6.24
N VAL A 91 -4.30 8.50 -5.71
CA VAL A 91 -5.64 7.91 -5.76
C VAL A 91 -6.67 8.82 -5.07
N GLU A 92 -6.34 9.37 -3.90
CA GLU A 92 -7.24 10.26 -3.18
C GLU A 92 -7.58 11.52 -4.01
N LYS A 93 -6.57 12.14 -4.60
CA LYS A 93 -6.74 13.33 -5.43
C LYS A 93 -7.56 13.04 -6.69
N SER A 94 -7.22 12.00 -7.44
CA SER A 94 -7.92 11.66 -8.67
C SER A 94 -9.37 11.23 -8.42
N THR A 95 -9.61 10.49 -7.33
CA THR A 95 -10.96 10.08 -6.93
C THR A 95 -11.81 11.27 -6.50
N ALA A 96 -11.26 12.24 -5.77
CA ALA A 96 -11.96 13.46 -5.40
C ALA A 96 -12.42 14.25 -6.64
N VAL A 97 -11.51 14.43 -7.61
CA VAL A 97 -11.83 15.08 -8.89
C VAL A 97 -12.90 14.33 -9.69
N TYR A 98 -12.82 12.99 -9.68
CA TYR A 98 -13.85 12.15 -10.33
C TYR A 98 -15.23 12.36 -9.69
N LEU A 99 -15.32 12.28 -8.36
CA LEU A 99 -16.59 12.44 -7.62
C LEU A 99 -17.19 13.85 -7.80
N GLU A 100 -16.36 14.88 -7.85
CA GLU A 100 -16.79 16.25 -8.12
C GLU A 100 -17.38 16.39 -9.54
N THR A 101 -16.68 15.84 -10.54
CA THR A 101 -17.14 15.82 -11.93
C THR A 101 -18.43 15.01 -12.07
N TYR A 102 -18.55 13.90 -11.35
CA TYR A 102 -19.75 13.07 -11.33
C TYR A 102 -20.95 13.81 -10.72
N ALA A 103 -20.75 14.55 -9.63
CA ALA A 103 -21.78 15.37 -9.02
C ALA A 103 -22.26 16.48 -9.96
N ALA A 104 -21.33 17.21 -10.61
CA ALA A 104 -21.67 18.24 -11.59
C ALA A 104 -22.46 17.68 -12.78
N THR A 105 -22.10 16.50 -13.27
CA THR A 105 -22.82 15.82 -14.34
C THR A 105 -24.25 15.49 -13.91
N ARG A 106 -24.43 14.98 -12.67
CA ARG A 106 -25.77 14.68 -12.10
C ARG A 106 -26.68 15.91 -12.11
N GLU A 107 -26.15 17.09 -11.73
CA GLU A 107 -26.94 18.33 -11.70
C GLU A 107 -27.41 18.76 -13.09
N SER A 108 -26.70 18.41 -14.15
CA SER A 108 -27.08 18.71 -15.54
C SER A 108 -28.20 17.81 -16.09
N ILE A 109 -28.48 16.66 -15.44
CA ILE A 109 -29.50 15.70 -15.87
C ILE A 109 -30.91 16.20 -15.45
N LYS A 110 -31.81 16.32 -16.41
CA LYS A 110 -33.20 16.75 -16.16
C LYS A 110 -34.13 15.62 -15.65
N ASN A 111 -33.84 14.39 -16.07
CA ASN A 111 -34.64 13.22 -15.69
C ASN A 111 -34.39 12.88 -14.20
N GLN A 112 -35.47 12.88 -13.41
CA GLN A 112 -35.39 12.66 -11.95
C GLN A 112 -34.92 11.25 -11.59
N ASP A 113 -35.37 10.22 -12.34
CA ASP A 113 -35.01 8.83 -12.03
C ASP A 113 -33.52 8.58 -12.30
N LEU A 114 -33.00 9.14 -13.39
CA LEU A 114 -31.56 9.09 -13.68
C LEU A 114 -30.72 9.84 -12.66
N ARG A 115 -31.19 11.00 -12.19
CA ARG A 115 -30.53 11.74 -11.10
C ARG A 115 -30.51 10.97 -9.80
N ALA A 116 -31.61 10.31 -9.46
CA ALA A 116 -31.71 9.46 -8.27
C ALA A 116 -30.76 8.25 -8.36
N ALA A 117 -30.71 7.58 -9.50
CA ALA A 117 -29.79 6.48 -9.73
C ALA A 117 -28.33 6.89 -9.61
N MET A 118 -27.97 8.06 -10.14
CA MET A 118 -26.61 8.62 -9.99
C MET A 118 -26.30 8.98 -8.54
N PHE A 119 -27.24 9.47 -7.77
CA PHE A 119 -27.05 9.75 -6.35
C PHE A 119 -26.68 8.47 -5.57
N VAL A 120 -27.50 7.43 -5.71
CA VAL A 120 -27.26 6.13 -5.05
C VAL A 120 -25.87 5.55 -5.45
N ARG A 121 -25.50 5.69 -6.72
CA ARG A 121 -24.20 5.24 -7.21
C ARG A 121 -23.05 6.02 -6.56
N LYS A 122 -23.17 7.35 -6.47
CA LYS A 122 -22.16 8.20 -5.82
C LYS A 122 -21.96 7.79 -4.37
N GLU A 123 -23.04 7.63 -3.60
CA GLU A 123 -22.97 7.17 -2.20
C GLU A 123 -22.31 5.80 -2.05
N SER A 124 -22.55 4.89 -2.99
CA SER A 124 -21.89 3.57 -3.01
C SER A 124 -20.38 3.70 -3.20
N ILE A 125 -19.95 4.55 -4.15
CA ILE A 125 -18.54 4.80 -4.41
C ILE A 125 -17.86 5.46 -3.18
N GLU A 126 -18.50 6.46 -2.59
CA GLU A 126 -17.98 7.15 -1.40
C GLU A 126 -17.80 6.19 -0.21
N ARG A 127 -18.73 5.27 0.00
CA ARG A 127 -18.60 4.22 1.05
C ARG A 127 -17.43 3.29 0.76
N GLN A 128 -17.30 2.79 -0.45
CA GLN A 128 -16.16 1.93 -0.84
C GLN A 128 -14.81 2.62 -0.63
N ILE A 129 -14.72 3.91 -0.96
CA ILE A 129 -13.50 4.71 -0.72
C ILE A 129 -13.21 4.82 0.78
N ALA A 130 -14.25 5.07 1.61
CA ALA A 130 -14.09 5.18 3.05
C ALA A 130 -13.61 3.86 3.67
N ASP A 131 -14.17 2.73 3.25
CA ASP A 131 -13.78 1.40 3.70
C ASP A 131 -12.32 1.10 3.32
N THR A 132 -11.94 1.36 2.06
CA THR A 132 -10.57 1.20 1.58
C THR A 132 -9.57 2.08 2.36
N LYS A 133 -9.94 3.31 2.73
CA LYS A 133 -9.09 4.18 3.55
C LYS A 133 -8.80 3.61 4.93
N VAL A 134 -9.78 2.98 5.57
CA VAL A 134 -9.60 2.32 6.86
C VAL A 134 -8.59 1.18 6.74
N GLU A 135 -8.72 0.33 5.71
CA GLU A 135 -7.78 -0.77 5.46
C GLU A 135 -6.36 -0.26 5.18
N LEU A 136 -6.23 0.75 4.31
CA LEU A 136 -4.94 1.36 4.01
C LEU A 136 -4.28 2.02 5.22
N SER A 137 -5.05 2.61 6.13
CA SER A 137 -4.49 3.18 7.35
C SER A 137 -3.88 2.12 8.27
N GLY A 138 -4.50 0.95 8.38
CA GLY A 138 -3.97 -0.21 9.10
C GLY A 138 -2.67 -0.73 8.47
N LEU A 139 -2.65 -0.85 7.15
CA LEU A 139 -1.45 -1.23 6.39
C LEU A 139 -0.29 -0.24 6.62
N LEU A 140 -0.56 1.07 6.51
CA LEU A 140 0.47 2.09 6.73
C LEU A 140 1.01 2.04 8.15
N ALA A 141 0.15 1.81 9.17
CA ALA A 141 0.60 1.67 10.56
C ALA A 141 1.53 0.46 10.75
N ALA A 142 1.20 -0.71 10.17
CA ALA A 142 2.05 -1.89 10.19
C ALA A 142 3.38 -1.64 9.46
N THR A 143 3.34 -0.97 8.33
CA THR A 143 4.51 -0.62 7.52
C THR A 143 5.44 0.35 8.24
N ASP A 144 4.90 1.41 8.87
CA ASP A 144 5.68 2.36 9.67
C ASP A 144 6.29 1.70 10.92
N SER A 145 5.59 0.72 11.52
CA SER A 145 6.15 -0.08 12.61
C SER A 145 7.36 -0.89 12.14
N MET A 146 7.23 -1.63 11.04
CA MET A 146 8.32 -2.39 10.45
C MET A 146 9.52 -1.50 10.08
N ALA A 147 9.28 -0.35 9.45
CA ALA A 147 10.34 0.60 9.08
C ALA A 147 11.13 1.11 10.30
N ARG A 148 10.46 1.33 11.45
CA ARG A 148 11.14 1.72 12.70
C ARG A 148 12.05 0.60 13.21
N GLU A 149 11.53 -0.62 13.32
CA GLU A 149 12.30 -1.78 13.77
C GLU A 149 13.53 -2.02 12.88
N LEU A 150 13.37 -1.91 11.57
CA LEU A 150 14.48 -2.08 10.62
C LEU A 150 15.54 -1.00 10.79
N ARG A 151 15.13 0.25 11.05
CA ARG A 151 16.05 1.36 11.29
C ARG A 151 16.85 1.14 12.59
N ASP A 152 16.18 0.71 13.64
CA ASP A 152 16.81 0.42 14.91
C ASP A 152 17.79 -0.74 14.82
N LEU A 153 17.44 -1.81 14.11
CA LEU A 153 18.33 -2.94 13.81
C LEU A 153 19.57 -2.50 13.02
N ARG A 154 19.39 -1.64 12.02
CA ARG A 154 20.53 -1.12 11.24
C ARG A 154 21.49 -0.32 12.10
N LEU A 155 20.98 0.53 12.98
CA LEU A 155 21.80 1.29 13.94
C LEU A 155 22.50 0.35 14.91
N PHE A 156 21.79 -0.64 15.45
CA PHE A 156 22.31 -1.59 16.42
C PHE A 156 23.44 -2.43 15.81
N PHE A 157 23.22 -3.05 14.66
CA PHE A 157 24.24 -3.85 13.96
C PHE A 157 25.38 -2.98 13.40
N GLY A 158 25.09 -1.77 12.97
CA GLY A 158 26.13 -0.82 12.53
C GLY A 158 27.11 -0.47 13.62
N ALA A 159 26.66 -0.43 14.88
CA ALA A 159 27.48 -0.18 16.05
C ALA A 159 28.13 -1.46 16.62
N ASN A 160 27.46 -2.61 16.55
CA ASN A 160 27.82 -3.84 17.27
C ASN A 160 27.62 -5.09 16.40
N LEU A 161 28.39 -5.25 15.33
CA LEU A 161 28.26 -6.41 14.45
C LEU A 161 29.09 -7.60 14.98
N ASN A 162 28.50 -8.44 15.81
CA ASN A 162 29.09 -9.66 16.35
C ASN A 162 28.01 -10.72 16.65
N ALA A 163 28.42 -11.97 16.87
CA ALA A 163 27.49 -13.08 17.09
C ALA A 163 26.56 -12.87 18.32
N GLN A 164 27.04 -12.19 19.37
CA GLN A 164 26.22 -11.90 20.54
C GLN A 164 25.12 -10.89 20.21
N ALA A 165 25.44 -9.84 19.46
CA ALA A 165 24.48 -8.83 19.00
C ALA A 165 23.40 -9.44 18.11
N VAL A 166 23.81 -10.36 17.21
CA VAL A 166 22.89 -11.11 16.33
C VAL A 166 21.93 -11.94 17.18
N GLY A 167 22.41 -12.66 18.20
CA GLY A 167 21.57 -13.40 19.14
C GLY A 167 20.58 -12.51 19.90
N GLN A 168 21.00 -11.32 20.34
CA GLN A 168 20.15 -10.36 21.04
C GLN A 168 19.04 -9.78 20.16
N ALA A 169 19.30 -9.63 18.87
CA ALA A 169 18.33 -9.11 17.91
C ALA A 169 17.25 -10.14 17.50
N SER A 170 17.40 -11.41 17.82
CA SER A 170 16.47 -12.47 17.38
C SER A 170 15.00 -12.21 17.75
N ALA A 171 14.74 -11.61 18.92
CA ALA A 171 13.38 -11.27 19.37
C ALA A 171 12.69 -10.22 18.48
N VAL A 172 13.46 -9.32 17.85
CA VAL A 172 12.92 -8.30 16.94
C VAL A 172 12.40 -8.96 15.64
N GLY A 173 12.97 -10.10 15.25
CA GLY A 173 12.51 -10.85 14.08
C GLY A 173 11.05 -11.27 14.17
N ASP A 174 10.53 -11.60 15.33
CA ASP A 174 9.12 -11.97 15.51
C ASP A 174 8.20 -10.77 15.28
N THR A 175 8.63 -9.57 15.72
CA THR A 175 7.91 -8.32 15.43
C THR A 175 7.89 -8.03 13.93
N ILE A 176 9.02 -8.18 13.25
CA ILE A 176 9.11 -7.98 11.79
C ILE A 176 8.21 -8.98 11.05
N ARG A 177 8.21 -10.26 11.44
CA ARG A 177 7.33 -11.29 10.86
C ARG A 177 5.85 -10.98 11.09
N GLY A 178 5.50 -10.49 12.29
CA GLY A 178 4.14 -10.02 12.58
C GLY A 178 3.72 -8.84 11.71
N CYS A 179 4.61 -7.85 11.50
CA CYS A 179 4.36 -6.73 10.58
C CYS A 179 4.19 -7.22 9.13
N LEU A 180 5.05 -8.14 8.65
CA LEU A 180 4.91 -8.71 7.31
C LEU A 180 3.58 -9.44 7.14
N ALA A 181 3.15 -10.24 8.11
CA ALA A 181 1.86 -10.93 8.06
C ALA A 181 0.69 -9.94 7.95
N ASN A 182 0.75 -8.82 8.65
CA ASN A 182 -0.26 -7.76 8.54
C ASN A 182 -0.23 -7.07 7.17
N ILE A 183 0.96 -6.83 6.59
CA ILE A 183 1.11 -6.29 5.24
C ILE A 183 0.51 -7.26 4.21
N GLU A 184 0.82 -8.55 4.32
CA GLU A 184 0.29 -9.59 3.42
C GLU A 184 -1.24 -9.69 3.51
N ALA A 185 -1.80 -9.71 4.71
CA ALA A 185 -3.25 -9.78 4.92
C ALA A 185 -4.00 -8.54 4.39
N SER A 186 -3.32 -7.41 4.25
CA SER A 186 -3.93 -6.17 3.72
C SER A 186 -3.85 -6.07 2.20
N VAL A 187 -2.98 -6.86 1.54
CA VAL A 187 -2.80 -6.85 0.07
C VAL A 187 -3.62 -7.96 -0.60
N ASP A 188 -3.93 -9.06 0.10
CA ASP A 188 -4.79 -10.16 -0.39
C ASP A 188 -6.28 -9.82 -0.27
#